data_14d103df7228763cf57db29053111d0a
#
_entry.id   14d103df7228763cf57db29053111d0a
#
_cell.length_a   1.000
_cell.length_b   1.000
_cell.length_c   1.000
_cell.angle_alpha   90.00
_cell.angle_beta   90.00
_cell.angle_gamma   90.00
#
_symmetry.space_group_name_H-M   'P 1'
#
loop_
_entity.id
_entity.type
_entity.pdbx_description
1 polymer ?
#
loop_
_entity_poly.entity_id
_entity_poly.type
_entity_poly.pdbx_seq_one_letter_code
_entity_poly.pdbx_strand_id
1 'polypeptide(L)'
;MATKVYQDDVINVVERDIDKMRNRPTVYIPALGAQGCLHVCKELIDNSRDECGKKESPGNEIHLEIFSDHITVSDNGRGIPTDMLQIVHETNQAGSNMTRSGGNTVGENGTGTTLAVATASKLIVTTFRPVEKKCLTLVYEEGILVDKKEAPYKANFGGLTTTYYPSKKILGVKSIPVDDLIEWIKDMDYTLSKSTKFFYVYNKKEYTVNHKTLVDYLNEHVADIEGKDDDTISKFMCEPLVINASGKLKEVFNESTYNRAFDVECVFIYTNPKIKEDDIRKSWMNMIYTSLNGVHMDGCINGFARAMKEFVLRKKKALENENFRKDILSHLQVVVKATCNFAHMFSSQGKHHVFPDALGKAIEDAVYEAIMKIPASKVDMMVETIIANNRVRKAGEQARDINKQTKTRNWEKISSFIPCASIRTPEPKELFLVEGLSAGGGLRGARDARYQAILQFKGKNLNIWDCDLNRAMQSDPWLNLVKVLGCGIGPTFDIKKLKFDKIIIATDKDCDGLFIQVQFCAFFLKYMPEIIFTGRLYIADTPLYGIKCGKGMQYISNKREFIDKCVDTVSNIQIEFPEIK
;
A
#
# COMPACT_ATOMS: atom_id res chain seq x y z
N MET A 1 -57.40 -31.68 11.73
CA MET A 1 -56.33 -30.65 11.65
C MET A 1 -56.81 -29.46 12.46
N ALA A 2 -56.20 -29.21 13.63
CA ALA A 2 -56.61 -28.11 14.49
C ALA A 2 -55.97 -26.83 13.94
N THR A 3 -56.81 -25.90 13.53
CA THR A 3 -56.39 -24.53 13.14
C THR A 3 -55.82 -23.85 14.38
N LYS A 4 -54.52 -23.60 14.39
CA LYS A 4 -53.91 -22.70 15.40
C LYS A 4 -54.49 -21.30 15.16
N VAL A 5 -55.38 -20.88 16.01
CA VAL A 5 -55.81 -19.47 16.12
C VAL A 5 -54.59 -18.73 16.63
N TYR A 6 -54.03 -17.80 15.84
CA TYR A 6 -53.10 -16.80 16.33
C TYR A 6 -53.83 -15.95 17.36
N GLN A 7 -53.45 -16.06 18.62
CA GLN A 7 -53.86 -15.07 19.62
C GLN A 7 -53.22 -13.74 19.21
N ASP A 8 -54.02 -12.67 19.24
CA ASP A 8 -53.52 -11.31 19.04
C ASP A 8 -52.45 -11.06 20.09
N ASP A 9 -51.19 -11.11 19.67
CA ASP A 9 -50.07 -10.77 20.53
C ASP A 9 -50.24 -9.28 20.96
N VAL A 10 -50.17 -9.03 22.24
CA VAL A 10 -50.27 -7.69 22.80
C VAL A 10 -49.14 -6.86 22.23
N ILE A 11 -49.43 -5.88 21.40
CA ILE A 11 -48.46 -4.91 20.88
C ILE A 11 -48.00 -4.05 22.04
N ASN A 12 -46.80 -4.35 22.57
CA ASN A 12 -46.18 -3.53 23.62
C ASN A 12 -45.49 -2.32 22.99
N VAL A 13 -45.96 -1.13 23.30
CA VAL A 13 -45.30 0.14 22.92
C VAL A 13 -44.38 0.55 24.06
N VAL A 14 -43.06 0.63 23.73
CA VAL A 14 -42.07 1.19 24.65
C VAL A 14 -42.07 2.71 24.44
N GLU A 15 -42.53 3.47 25.40
CA GLU A 15 -42.72 4.92 25.25
C GLU A 15 -41.43 5.72 25.33
N ARG A 16 -40.53 5.39 26.29
CA ARG A 16 -39.27 6.14 26.49
C ARG A 16 -38.18 5.69 25.55
N ASP A 17 -37.49 6.62 24.90
CA ASP A 17 -36.41 6.34 23.99
C ASP A 17 -35.22 5.61 24.67
N ILE A 18 -34.94 5.96 25.93
CA ILE A 18 -33.96 5.26 26.76
C ILE A 18 -34.31 3.76 26.88
N ASP A 19 -35.56 3.43 27.13
CA ASP A 19 -36.00 2.04 27.32
C ASP A 19 -35.94 1.26 25.98
N LYS A 20 -36.26 1.90 24.86
CA LYS A 20 -36.07 1.32 23.52
C LYS A 20 -34.61 0.96 23.28
N MET A 21 -33.67 1.87 23.60
CA MET A 21 -32.25 1.66 23.47
C MET A 21 -31.71 0.56 24.41
N ARG A 22 -32.22 0.53 25.65
CA ARG A 22 -31.82 -0.51 26.63
C ARG A 22 -32.31 -1.89 26.24
N ASN A 23 -33.52 -1.98 25.66
CA ASN A 23 -34.09 -3.25 25.20
C ASN A 23 -33.41 -3.81 23.94
N ARG A 24 -32.92 -2.95 23.03
CA ARG A 24 -32.30 -3.32 21.78
C ARG A 24 -31.05 -2.46 21.50
N PRO A 25 -29.99 -2.58 22.31
CA PRO A 25 -28.83 -1.69 22.21
C PRO A 25 -28.09 -1.82 20.86
N THR A 26 -28.07 -3.02 20.26
CA THR A 26 -27.39 -3.27 18.99
C THR A 26 -27.99 -2.58 17.77
N VAL A 27 -29.16 -1.93 17.90
CA VAL A 27 -29.72 -1.05 16.88
C VAL A 27 -28.98 0.29 16.86
N TYR A 28 -28.42 0.71 17.99
CA TYR A 28 -27.84 2.04 18.20
C TYR A 28 -26.32 2.01 18.36
N ILE A 29 -25.74 0.85 18.71
CA ILE A 29 -24.29 0.65 18.83
C ILE A 29 -23.84 -0.47 17.90
N PRO A 30 -22.61 -0.41 17.36
CA PRO A 30 -22.13 -1.38 16.38
C PRO A 30 -21.97 -2.80 16.95
N ALA A 31 -21.71 -2.94 18.26
CA ALA A 31 -21.56 -4.22 18.94
C ALA A 31 -21.78 -4.06 20.45
N LEU A 32 -21.99 -5.18 21.18
CA LEU A 32 -21.90 -5.24 22.65
C LEU A 32 -20.43 -5.38 23.09
N GLY A 33 -20.19 -5.37 24.38
CA GLY A 33 -18.87 -5.55 24.97
C GLY A 33 -17.99 -4.30 24.90
N ALA A 34 -16.68 -4.52 24.82
CA ALA A 34 -15.69 -3.44 24.81
C ALA A 34 -15.88 -2.45 23.64
N GLN A 35 -16.23 -2.96 22.46
CA GLN A 35 -16.46 -2.11 21.28
C GLN A 35 -17.66 -1.19 21.44
N GLY A 36 -18.77 -1.67 22.02
CA GLY A 36 -19.94 -0.84 22.33
C GLY A 36 -19.64 0.22 23.38
N CYS A 37 -18.90 -0.16 24.42
CA CYS A 37 -18.43 0.79 25.43
C CYS A 37 -17.53 1.87 24.82
N LEU A 38 -16.58 1.48 23.99
CA LEU A 38 -15.69 2.40 23.26
C LEU A 38 -16.49 3.37 22.38
N HIS A 39 -17.52 2.88 21.68
CA HIS A 39 -18.38 3.71 20.85
C HIS A 39 -19.05 4.82 21.67
N VAL A 40 -19.62 4.49 22.82
CA VAL A 40 -20.26 5.50 23.70
C VAL A 40 -19.22 6.49 24.24
N CYS A 41 -18.05 6.04 24.65
CA CYS A 41 -16.96 6.94 25.07
C CYS A 41 -16.59 7.92 23.96
N LYS A 42 -16.47 7.45 22.71
CA LYS A 42 -16.18 8.28 21.54
C LYS A 42 -17.28 9.32 21.30
N GLU A 43 -18.56 8.93 21.34
CA GLU A 43 -19.67 9.85 21.14
C GLU A 43 -19.67 10.99 22.20
N LEU A 44 -19.36 10.70 23.46
CA LEU A 44 -19.25 11.73 24.50
C LEU A 44 -18.09 12.70 24.25
N ILE A 45 -16.94 12.20 23.86
CA ILE A 45 -15.76 13.02 23.54
C ILE A 45 -16.03 13.84 22.28
N ASP A 46 -16.62 13.24 21.25
CA ASP A 46 -16.92 13.90 19.98
C ASP A 46 -17.94 15.04 20.15
N ASN A 47 -18.89 14.93 21.09
CA ASN A 47 -19.80 16.05 21.43
C ASN A 47 -19.02 17.28 21.93
N SER A 48 -18.02 17.10 22.78
CA SER A 48 -17.15 18.19 23.25
C SER A 48 -16.26 18.73 22.12
N ARG A 49 -15.75 17.86 21.22
CA ARG A 49 -15.00 18.29 20.02
C ARG A 49 -15.84 19.12 19.07
N ASP A 50 -17.09 18.71 18.85
CA ASP A 50 -18.03 19.45 18.01
C ASP A 50 -18.33 20.83 18.61
N GLU A 51 -18.52 20.92 19.92
CA GLU A 51 -18.78 22.20 20.59
C GLU A 51 -17.54 23.12 20.50
N CYS A 52 -16.36 22.65 20.87
CA CYS A 52 -15.13 23.43 20.85
C CYS A 52 -14.62 23.74 19.42
N GLY A 53 -15.05 22.98 18.42
CA GLY A 53 -14.72 23.22 17.00
C GLY A 53 -15.58 24.26 16.30
N LYS A 54 -16.71 24.70 16.90
CA LYS A 54 -17.61 25.71 16.30
C LYS A 54 -17.03 27.12 16.44
N LYS A 55 -17.09 27.89 15.36
CA LYS A 55 -16.65 29.29 15.35
C LYS A 55 -17.39 30.19 16.36
N GLU A 56 -18.63 29.86 16.62
CA GLU A 56 -19.51 30.60 17.56
C GLU A 56 -19.35 30.16 19.02
N SER A 57 -18.65 29.05 19.27
CA SER A 57 -18.37 28.59 20.62
C SER A 57 -17.26 29.41 21.28
N PRO A 58 -17.42 29.85 22.53
CA PRO A 58 -16.34 30.47 23.29
C PRO A 58 -15.30 29.45 23.75
N GLY A 59 -15.64 28.15 23.71
CA GLY A 59 -14.83 27.06 24.24
C GLY A 59 -13.79 26.58 23.24
N ASN A 60 -12.62 26.24 23.76
CA ASN A 60 -11.52 25.71 22.99
C ASN A 60 -10.68 24.67 23.75
N GLU A 61 -11.14 24.24 24.92
CA GLU A 61 -10.39 23.29 25.76
C GLU A 61 -11.29 22.11 26.15
N ILE A 62 -10.74 20.90 26.04
CA ILE A 62 -11.36 19.63 26.41
C ILE A 62 -10.43 18.92 27.37
N HIS A 63 -10.98 18.45 28.49
CA HIS A 63 -10.29 17.65 29.49
C HIS A 63 -10.96 16.30 29.62
N LEU A 64 -10.18 15.22 29.51
CA LEU A 64 -10.65 13.86 29.64
C LEU A 64 -9.87 13.16 30.77
N GLU A 65 -10.59 12.64 31.75
CA GLU A 65 -10.02 11.75 32.77
C GLU A 65 -10.44 10.31 32.49
N ILE A 66 -9.46 9.41 32.43
CA ILE A 66 -9.67 7.99 32.09
C ILE A 66 -9.35 7.14 33.31
N PHE A 67 -10.36 6.44 33.78
CA PHE A 67 -10.26 5.41 34.83
C PHE A 67 -10.62 4.04 34.27
N SER A 68 -10.34 2.99 34.99
CA SER A 68 -10.67 1.62 34.54
C SER A 68 -12.16 1.33 34.49
N ASP A 69 -12.96 2.04 35.28
CA ASP A 69 -14.41 1.84 35.46
C ASP A 69 -15.28 2.99 34.94
N HIS A 70 -14.69 4.16 34.63
CA HIS A 70 -15.41 5.30 34.10
C HIS A 70 -14.50 6.26 33.33
N ILE A 71 -15.12 7.20 32.60
CA ILE A 71 -14.46 8.38 32.06
C ILE A 71 -15.20 9.64 32.51
N THR A 72 -14.45 10.75 32.62
CA THR A 72 -15.02 12.09 32.79
C THR A 72 -14.55 12.99 31.64
N VAL A 73 -15.49 13.53 30.88
CA VAL A 73 -15.23 14.47 29.78
C VAL A 73 -15.74 15.83 30.18
N SER A 74 -14.90 16.86 30.06
CA SER A 74 -15.26 18.24 30.34
C SER A 74 -14.83 19.16 29.19
N ASP A 75 -15.66 20.10 28.83
CA ASP A 75 -15.33 21.19 27.90
C ASP A 75 -15.64 22.56 28.49
N ASN A 76 -15.02 23.59 27.92
CA ASN A 76 -15.30 24.99 28.28
C ASN A 76 -16.18 25.70 27.24
N GLY A 77 -17.08 24.95 26.56
CA GLY A 77 -18.00 25.47 25.57
C GLY A 77 -19.15 26.29 26.14
N ARG A 78 -20.23 26.40 25.37
CA ARG A 78 -21.41 27.17 25.78
C ARG A 78 -22.21 26.49 26.90
N GLY A 79 -22.04 25.19 27.10
CA GLY A 79 -22.94 24.37 27.90
C GLY A 79 -24.33 24.21 27.27
N ILE A 80 -25.14 23.29 27.77
CA ILE A 80 -26.53 23.07 27.35
C ILE A 80 -27.44 23.93 28.23
N PRO A 81 -28.44 24.65 27.67
CA PRO A 81 -29.43 25.39 28.49
C PRO A 81 -30.06 24.50 29.57
N THR A 82 -30.25 25.05 30.77
CA THR A 82 -30.68 24.25 31.94
C THR A 82 -32.06 23.62 31.76
N ASP A 83 -32.98 24.29 31.05
CA ASP A 83 -34.29 23.76 30.68
C ASP A 83 -34.23 22.64 29.62
N MET A 84 -33.17 22.61 28.79
CA MET A 84 -33.01 21.63 27.72
C MET A 84 -32.16 20.42 28.14
N LEU A 85 -31.37 20.52 29.23
CA LEU A 85 -30.40 19.49 29.60
C LEU A 85 -31.02 18.10 29.75
N GLN A 86 -32.15 18.00 30.45
CA GLN A 86 -32.89 16.76 30.65
C GLN A 86 -33.48 16.25 29.33
N ILE A 87 -34.09 17.13 28.53
CA ILE A 87 -34.71 16.76 27.24
C ILE A 87 -33.69 16.16 26.30
N VAL A 88 -32.51 16.79 26.15
CA VAL A 88 -31.44 16.32 25.27
C VAL A 88 -30.89 14.94 25.68
N HIS A 89 -30.94 14.62 26.98
CA HIS A 89 -30.44 13.32 27.48
C HIS A 89 -31.50 12.22 27.47
N GLU A 90 -32.79 12.57 27.46
CA GLU A 90 -33.89 11.59 27.50
C GLU A 90 -34.60 11.38 26.17
N THR A 91 -34.41 12.28 25.19
CA THR A 91 -35.07 12.21 23.88
C THR A 91 -34.06 11.92 22.77
N ASN A 92 -34.36 10.90 22.01
CA ASN A 92 -33.58 10.57 20.82
C ASN A 92 -33.74 11.65 19.73
N GLN A 93 -32.71 11.90 18.95
CA GLN A 93 -32.70 12.92 17.91
C GLN A 93 -32.93 14.35 18.43
N ALA A 94 -32.41 14.66 19.61
CA ALA A 94 -32.39 16.00 20.17
C ALA A 94 -30.96 16.58 20.17
N GLY A 95 -30.83 17.87 19.86
CA GLY A 95 -29.55 18.57 19.91
C GLY A 95 -29.42 19.72 18.91
N SER A 96 -28.41 20.57 19.09
CA SER A 96 -28.18 21.77 18.25
C SER A 96 -27.73 21.45 16.82
N ASN A 97 -27.31 20.21 16.56
CA ASN A 97 -26.81 19.76 15.23
C ASN A 97 -27.92 19.18 14.35
N MET A 98 -29.16 19.13 14.85
CA MET A 98 -30.34 18.61 14.13
C MET A 98 -30.84 19.52 13.01
N THR A 99 -30.57 20.82 13.08
CA THR A 99 -30.91 21.75 12.01
C THR A 99 -29.81 21.67 10.92
N ARG A 100 -30.18 21.15 9.76
CA ARG A 100 -29.32 20.91 8.59
C ARG A 100 -28.69 22.16 7.95
N SER A 101 -28.62 23.25 8.65
CA SER A 101 -28.22 24.57 8.14
C SER A 101 -26.71 24.85 8.17
N GLY A 102 -25.88 23.83 8.37
CA GLY A 102 -24.47 23.99 8.09
C GLY A 102 -23.55 23.90 9.31
N GLY A 103 -22.76 22.87 9.36
CA GLY A 103 -21.64 22.68 10.25
C GLY A 103 -21.01 21.31 9.98
N ASN A 104 -19.70 21.23 9.87
CA ASN A 104 -18.98 19.97 9.79
C ASN A 104 -18.93 19.37 11.20
N THR A 105 -19.96 18.64 11.59
CA THR A 105 -20.08 18.06 12.93
C THR A 105 -19.91 16.56 12.91
N VAL A 106 -19.32 15.99 13.97
CA VAL A 106 -19.17 14.55 14.17
C VAL A 106 -20.52 13.92 14.55
N GLY A 107 -21.30 14.61 15.38
CA GLY A 107 -22.62 14.17 15.87
C GLY A 107 -23.75 14.51 14.91
N GLU A 108 -24.03 13.65 13.92
CA GLU A 108 -25.10 13.90 12.92
C GLU A 108 -26.50 13.44 13.36
N ASN A 109 -26.59 12.44 14.24
CA ASN A 109 -27.85 11.73 14.50
C ASN A 109 -28.54 12.15 15.79
N GLY A 110 -27.92 12.97 16.65
CA GLY A 110 -28.50 13.42 17.92
C GLY A 110 -28.88 12.28 18.88
N THR A 111 -28.18 11.14 18.77
CA THR A 111 -28.48 9.93 19.57
C THR A 111 -27.44 9.70 20.69
N GLY A 112 -26.26 10.29 20.60
CA GLY A 112 -25.10 9.96 21.47
C GLY A 112 -25.38 10.23 22.97
N THR A 113 -26.01 11.34 23.31
CA THR A 113 -26.35 11.69 24.71
C THR A 113 -27.38 10.75 25.32
N THR A 114 -28.46 10.44 24.61
CA THR A 114 -29.49 9.49 25.05
C THR A 114 -28.93 8.08 25.14
N LEU A 115 -28.04 7.71 24.22
CA LEU A 115 -27.33 6.42 24.22
C LEU A 115 -26.43 6.29 25.45
N ALA A 116 -25.72 7.35 25.85
CA ALA A 116 -24.93 7.36 27.07
C ALA A 116 -25.78 7.10 28.30
N VAL A 117 -26.95 7.74 28.43
CA VAL A 117 -27.92 7.45 29.53
C VAL A 117 -28.37 6.00 29.49
N ALA A 118 -28.74 5.49 28.31
CA ALA A 118 -29.26 4.13 28.14
C ALA A 118 -28.24 3.04 28.48
N THR A 119 -26.96 3.28 28.20
CA THR A 119 -25.89 2.30 28.38
C THR A 119 -25.09 2.45 29.67
N ALA A 120 -25.39 3.49 30.47
CA ALA A 120 -24.72 3.72 31.73
C ALA A 120 -25.33 2.91 32.87
N SER A 121 -24.50 2.41 33.80
CA SER A 121 -24.90 2.06 35.16
C SER A 121 -25.11 3.33 35.98
N LYS A 122 -24.25 4.35 35.75
CA LYS A 122 -24.37 5.67 36.33
C LYS A 122 -23.86 6.71 35.32
N LEU A 123 -24.64 7.78 35.11
CA LEU A 123 -24.25 8.95 34.33
C LEU A 123 -24.46 10.21 35.17
N ILE A 124 -23.43 11.05 35.26
CA ILE A 124 -23.50 12.34 35.92
C ILE A 124 -23.22 13.39 34.87
N VAL A 125 -24.15 14.31 34.66
CA VAL A 125 -24.00 15.40 33.70
C VAL A 125 -24.19 16.73 34.39
N THR A 126 -23.24 17.64 34.24
CA THR A 126 -23.33 19.00 34.79
C THR A 126 -23.13 20.00 33.66
N THR A 127 -24.10 20.89 33.47
CA THR A 127 -23.96 22.05 32.58
C THR A 127 -23.67 23.32 33.38
N PHE A 128 -22.75 24.12 32.87
CA PHE A 128 -22.36 25.41 33.44
C PHE A 128 -22.81 26.52 32.50
N ARG A 129 -23.72 27.37 32.97
CA ARG A 129 -24.38 28.42 32.16
C ARG A 129 -24.18 29.81 32.77
N PRO A 130 -23.10 30.52 32.41
CA PRO A 130 -22.83 31.88 32.92
C PRO A 130 -23.95 32.86 32.60
N VAL A 131 -24.55 32.75 31.41
CA VAL A 131 -25.66 33.61 30.96
C VAL A 131 -26.90 33.45 31.85
N GLU A 132 -27.17 32.23 32.32
CA GLU A 132 -28.28 31.90 33.21
C GLU A 132 -27.91 32.07 34.69
N LYS A 133 -26.62 32.30 35.00
CA LYS A 133 -26.04 32.34 36.34
C LYS A 133 -26.32 31.07 37.16
N LYS A 134 -26.40 29.93 36.48
CA LYS A 134 -26.77 28.64 37.06
C LYS A 134 -25.89 27.53 36.55
N CYS A 135 -25.73 26.51 37.37
CA CYS A 135 -25.30 25.17 36.93
C CYS A 135 -26.38 24.14 37.33
N LEU A 136 -26.58 23.16 36.48
CA LEU A 136 -27.52 22.07 36.71
C LEU A 136 -26.81 20.73 36.57
N THR A 137 -26.93 19.89 37.60
CA THR A 137 -26.45 18.51 37.59
C THR A 137 -27.62 17.55 37.52
N LEU A 138 -27.53 16.59 36.61
CA LEU A 138 -28.43 15.44 36.51
C LEU A 138 -27.64 14.17 36.82
N VAL A 139 -28.23 13.27 37.62
CA VAL A 139 -27.68 11.97 37.91
C VAL A 139 -28.67 10.90 37.46
N TYR A 140 -28.21 10.04 36.55
CA TYR A 140 -28.95 8.88 36.08
C TYR A 140 -28.34 7.61 36.63
N GLU A 141 -29.17 6.68 37.08
CA GLU A 141 -28.75 5.32 37.42
C GLU A 141 -29.59 4.32 36.64
N GLU A 142 -28.94 3.41 35.91
CA GLU A 142 -29.57 2.40 35.04
C GLU A 142 -30.67 2.99 34.13
N GLY A 143 -30.44 4.21 33.56
CA GLY A 143 -31.36 4.88 32.66
C GLY A 143 -32.50 5.66 33.31
N ILE A 144 -32.49 5.79 34.64
CA ILE A 144 -33.52 6.51 35.43
C ILE A 144 -32.86 7.74 36.05
N LEU A 145 -33.49 8.90 35.91
CA LEU A 145 -33.08 10.13 36.61
C LEU A 145 -33.37 9.98 38.12
N VAL A 146 -32.30 9.97 38.94
CA VAL A 146 -32.37 9.76 40.39
C VAL A 146 -32.11 11.05 41.17
N ASP A 147 -31.36 12.00 40.60
CA ASP A 147 -31.10 13.29 41.26
C ASP A 147 -31.03 14.43 40.24
N LYS A 148 -31.55 15.61 40.63
CA LYS A 148 -31.52 16.85 39.85
C LYS A 148 -31.21 18.00 40.78
N LYS A 149 -30.00 18.57 40.67
CA LYS A 149 -29.53 19.63 41.57
C LYS A 149 -29.14 20.87 40.80
N GLU A 150 -29.84 21.98 41.07
CA GLU A 150 -29.50 23.29 40.58
C GLU A 150 -28.74 24.09 41.63
N ALA A 151 -27.71 24.83 41.19
CA ALA A 151 -26.94 25.70 42.07
C ALA A 151 -26.55 27.02 41.35
N PRO A 152 -26.36 28.12 42.11
CA PRO A 152 -25.88 29.37 41.57
C PRO A 152 -24.46 29.20 40.95
N TYR A 153 -24.26 29.81 39.79
CA TYR A 153 -22.98 29.78 39.09
C TYR A 153 -22.46 31.21 38.83
N LYS A 154 -21.26 31.50 39.32
CA LYS A 154 -20.70 32.86 39.30
C LYS A 154 -19.49 33.01 38.35
N ALA A 155 -18.94 31.92 37.82
CA ALA A 155 -17.82 32.01 36.90
C ALA A 155 -18.22 32.50 35.52
N ASN A 156 -17.28 33.06 34.77
CA ASN A 156 -17.54 33.67 33.45
C ASN A 156 -17.35 32.67 32.28
N PHE A 157 -17.01 31.41 32.55
CA PHE A 157 -16.86 30.37 31.53
C PHE A 157 -18.02 29.38 31.63
N GLY A 158 -18.49 28.92 30.48
CA GLY A 158 -19.49 27.86 30.37
C GLY A 158 -18.86 26.48 30.24
N GLY A 159 -19.67 25.49 29.92
CA GLY A 159 -19.19 24.15 29.58
C GLY A 159 -20.13 23.03 29.97
N LEU A 160 -19.71 21.83 29.64
CA LEU A 160 -20.40 20.59 29.99
C LEU A 160 -19.38 19.64 30.62
N THR A 161 -19.76 18.96 31.69
CA THR A 161 -19.01 17.86 32.29
C THR A 161 -19.87 16.63 32.34
N THR A 162 -19.37 15.51 31.79
CA THR A 162 -20.10 14.23 31.77
C THR A 162 -19.20 13.14 32.32
N THR A 163 -19.66 12.46 33.37
CA THR A 163 -19.02 11.26 33.92
C THR A 163 -19.83 10.03 33.59
N TYR A 164 -19.25 9.06 32.90
CA TYR A 164 -19.91 7.88 32.37
C TYR A 164 -19.34 6.59 32.95
N TYR A 165 -20.18 5.79 33.59
CA TYR A 165 -19.92 4.46 34.09
C TYR A 165 -20.67 3.44 33.24
N PRO A 166 -20.02 2.53 32.49
CA PRO A 166 -20.70 1.56 31.64
C PRO A 166 -21.55 0.55 32.43
N SER A 167 -22.71 0.20 31.91
CA SER A 167 -23.60 -0.80 32.51
C SER A 167 -23.26 -2.20 32.03
N LYS A 168 -22.81 -3.09 32.95
CA LYS A 168 -22.62 -4.50 32.66
C LYS A 168 -23.90 -5.17 32.18
N LYS A 169 -25.06 -4.71 32.66
CA LYS A 169 -26.39 -5.25 32.30
C LYS A 169 -26.71 -5.03 30.83
N ILE A 170 -26.31 -3.88 30.26
CA ILE A 170 -26.62 -3.50 28.87
C ILE A 170 -25.47 -3.87 27.94
N LEU A 171 -24.23 -3.53 28.30
CA LEU A 171 -23.06 -3.72 27.43
C LEU A 171 -22.34 -5.06 27.64
N GLY A 172 -22.62 -5.77 28.75
CA GLY A 172 -21.87 -6.97 29.13
C GLY A 172 -20.53 -6.69 29.79
N VAL A 173 -20.07 -5.43 29.83
CA VAL A 173 -18.80 -4.98 30.44
C VAL A 173 -19.07 -3.83 31.41
N LYS A 174 -18.20 -3.72 32.44
CA LYS A 174 -18.23 -2.61 33.41
C LYS A 174 -16.93 -1.78 33.40
N SER A 175 -16.00 -2.13 32.55
CA SER A 175 -14.70 -1.48 32.43
C SER A 175 -14.58 -0.74 31.11
N ILE A 176 -13.88 0.38 31.14
CA ILE A 176 -13.51 1.14 29.95
C ILE A 176 -12.44 0.37 29.19
N PRO A 177 -12.52 0.24 27.85
CA PRO A 177 -11.44 -0.32 27.01
C PRO A 177 -10.35 0.74 26.80
N VAL A 178 -9.52 0.90 27.85
CA VAL A 178 -8.59 2.03 27.96
C VAL A 178 -7.57 2.05 26.83
N ASP A 179 -7.00 0.91 26.47
CA ASP A 179 -5.95 0.84 25.43
C ASP A 179 -6.52 1.26 24.08
N ASP A 180 -7.67 0.74 23.69
CA ASP A 180 -8.36 1.10 22.44
C ASP A 180 -8.77 2.59 22.43
N LEU A 181 -9.18 3.11 23.60
CA LEU A 181 -9.54 4.53 23.74
C LEU A 181 -8.32 5.43 23.57
N ILE A 182 -7.19 5.10 24.17
CA ILE A 182 -5.93 5.86 24.04
C ILE A 182 -5.42 5.78 22.60
N GLU A 183 -5.49 4.62 21.95
CA GLU A 183 -5.11 4.49 20.54
C GLU A 183 -5.96 5.40 19.65
N TRP A 184 -7.28 5.43 19.88
CA TRP A 184 -8.16 6.34 19.14
C TRP A 184 -7.88 7.81 19.44
N ILE A 185 -7.52 8.18 20.70
CA ILE A 185 -7.14 9.56 21.05
C ILE A 185 -5.88 9.99 20.29
N LYS A 186 -4.90 9.09 20.10
CA LYS A 186 -3.69 9.39 19.31
C LYS A 186 -4.02 9.73 17.85
N ASP A 187 -5.04 9.12 17.27
CA ASP A 187 -5.52 9.50 15.93
C ASP A 187 -6.03 10.97 15.88
N MET A 188 -6.43 11.55 17.01
CA MET A 188 -6.82 12.96 17.06
C MET A 188 -5.67 13.92 16.83
N ASP A 189 -4.41 13.51 17.01
CA ASP A 189 -3.23 14.31 16.68
C ASP A 189 -3.31 14.86 15.24
N TYR A 190 -3.96 14.12 14.33
CA TYR A 190 -4.06 14.46 12.91
C TYR A 190 -5.38 15.14 12.53
N THR A 191 -6.41 15.06 13.38
CA THR A 191 -7.77 15.49 13.03
C THR A 191 -8.31 16.63 13.88
N LEU A 192 -7.76 16.86 15.07
CA LEU A 192 -8.22 17.91 15.98
C LEU A 192 -8.05 19.30 15.35
N SER A 193 -9.04 20.18 15.53
CA SER A 193 -8.94 21.55 15.08
C SER A 193 -7.77 22.26 15.75
N LYS A 194 -6.98 23.03 15.00
CA LYS A 194 -5.84 23.79 15.53
C LYS A 194 -6.22 24.79 16.63
N SER A 195 -7.47 25.19 16.69
CA SER A 195 -7.99 26.10 17.73
C SER A 195 -8.36 25.38 19.03
N THR A 196 -8.50 24.05 19.01
CA THR A 196 -8.95 23.25 20.15
C THR A 196 -7.75 22.62 20.85
N LYS A 197 -7.69 22.76 22.16
CA LYS A 197 -6.72 22.06 23.02
C LYS A 197 -7.41 20.84 23.64
N PHE A 198 -6.77 19.70 23.63
CA PHE A 198 -7.28 18.48 24.22
C PHE A 198 -6.24 17.89 25.19
N PHE A 199 -6.64 17.79 26.46
CA PHE A 199 -5.84 17.21 27.53
C PHE A 199 -6.50 15.90 28.00
N TYR A 200 -5.69 14.89 28.27
CA TYR A 200 -6.23 13.68 28.90
C TYR A 200 -5.30 13.20 30.03
N VAL A 201 -5.92 12.70 31.07
CA VAL A 201 -5.24 12.16 32.25
C VAL A 201 -5.46 10.66 32.32
N TYR A 202 -4.39 9.91 32.37
CA TYR A 202 -4.41 8.47 32.58
C TYR A 202 -3.26 8.07 33.52
N ASN A 203 -3.56 7.19 34.48
CA ASN A 203 -2.60 6.78 35.52
C ASN A 203 -1.95 7.96 36.25
N LYS A 204 -2.72 9.00 36.57
CA LYS A 204 -2.27 10.24 37.23
C LYS A 204 -1.25 11.05 36.43
N LYS A 205 -1.07 10.77 35.17
CA LYS A 205 -0.18 11.49 34.27
C LYS A 205 -1.03 12.21 33.22
N GLU A 206 -0.75 13.48 33.00
CA GLU A 206 -1.40 14.30 32.00
C GLU A 206 -0.68 14.23 30.66
N TYR A 207 -1.44 14.17 29.59
CA TYR A 207 -1.02 14.13 28.20
C TYR A 207 -1.80 15.18 27.41
N THR A 208 -1.19 15.66 26.34
CA THR A 208 -1.82 16.60 25.41
C THR A 208 -1.88 16.00 24.03
N VAL A 209 -3.03 16.15 23.35
CA VAL A 209 -3.15 15.83 21.92
C VAL A 209 -2.39 16.89 21.12
N ASN A 210 -1.50 16.45 20.25
CA ASN A 210 -0.69 17.32 19.42
C ASN A 210 -1.39 17.62 18.08
N HIS A 211 -0.99 18.72 17.43
CA HIS A 211 -1.52 19.05 16.10
C HIS A 211 -0.48 18.63 15.05
N LYS A 212 -0.52 17.35 14.67
CA LYS A 212 0.34 16.78 13.63
C LYS A 212 -0.27 16.93 12.23
N THR A 213 0.58 16.92 11.24
CA THR A 213 0.17 16.95 9.82
C THR A 213 -0.07 15.54 9.28
N LEU A 214 -0.73 15.42 8.13
CA LEU A 214 -0.86 14.14 7.43
C LEU A 214 0.50 13.61 6.91
N VAL A 215 1.48 14.50 6.74
CA VAL A 215 2.87 14.11 6.42
C VAL A 215 3.52 13.44 7.63
N ASP A 216 3.29 13.97 8.85
CA ASP A 216 3.79 13.35 10.08
C ASP A 216 3.19 11.94 10.26
N TYR A 217 1.91 11.76 9.91
CA TYR A 217 1.28 10.43 9.90
C TYR A 217 2.08 9.44 9.04
N LEU A 218 2.41 9.80 7.81
CA LEU A 218 3.17 8.92 6.92
C LEU A 218 4.59 8.68 7.43
N ASN A 219 5.25 9.69 7.99
CA ASN A 219 6.57 9.54 8.58
C ASN A 219 6.60 8.56 9.77
N GLU A 220 5.53 8.54 10.56
CA GLU A 220 5.42 7.69 11.75
C GLU A 220 4.97 6.25 11.44
N HIS A 221 4.18 6.05 10.37
CA HIS A 221 3.53 4.76 10.10
C HIS A 221 4.10 4.01 8.89
N VAL A 222 4.90 4.65 8.04
CA VAL A 222 5.64 3.93 6.99
C VAL A 222 6.87 3.30 7.62
N ALA A 223 7.00 1.98 7.49
CA ALA A 223 8.13 1.24 8.02
C ALA A 223 9.47 1.72 7.47
N ASP A 224 10.50 1.59 8.28
CA ASP A 224 11.87 1.78 7.84
C ASP A 224 12.35 0.58 7.00
N ILE A 225 13.31 0.81 6.13
CA ILE A 225 13.88 -0.27 5.29
C ILE A 225 14.71 -1.20 6.18
N GLU A 226 14.39 -2.50 6.18
CA GLU A 226 15.15 -3.52 6.89
C GLU A 226 16.56 -3.67 6.30
N GLY A 227 17.59 -3.81 7.15
CA GLY A 227 18.98 -4.07 6.73
C GLY A 227 19.80 -2.79 6.55
N LYS A 228 19.72 -1.88 7.50
CA LYS A 228 20.55 -0.65 7.55
C LYS A 228 22.03 -0.96 7.80
N ASP A 229 22.78 -1.23 6.71
CA ASP A 229 24.22 -0.92 6.67
C ASP A 229 24.51 0.35 5.82
N ASP A 230 23.46 0.99 5.25
CA ASP A 230 23.58 2.14 4.36
C ASP A 230 22.56 3.22 4.74
N ASP A 231 22.97 4.18 5.55
CA ASP A 231 22.16 5.35 5.97
C ASP A 231 21.73 6.25 4.80
N THR A 232 22.11 5.93 3.57
CA THR A 232 21.82 6.73 2.36
C THR A 232 20.50 6.41 1.70
N ILE A 233 19.85 5.29 2.04
CA ILE A 233 18.61 4.88 1.36
C ILE A 233 17.39 5.44 2.10
N SER A 234 16.72 6.43 1.48
CA SER A 234 15.46 6.97 1.99
C SER A 234 14.30 5.98 1.83
N LYS A 235 13.40 5.95 2.84
CA LYS A 235 12.13 5.21 2.74
C LYS A 235 11.17 5.82 1.73
N PHE A 236 11.32 7.09 1.38
CA PHE A 236 10.51 7.78 0.39
C PHE A 236 11.31 8.07 -0.89
N MET A 237 10.65 7.90 -2.02
CA MET A 237 11.23 8.12 -3.35
C MET A 237 11.14 9.57 -3.83
N CYS A 238 10.31 10.39 -3.17
CA CYS A 238 10.06 11.77 -3.55
C CYS A 238 9.59 12.58 -2.33
N GLU A 239 9.54 13.89 -2.46
CA GLU A 239 8.87 14.76 -1.48
C GLU A 239 7.36 14.50 -1.45
N PRO A 240 6.71 14.63 -0.27
CA PRO A 240 5.27 14.47 -0.13
C PRO A 240 4.53 15.57 -0.90
N LEU A 241 3.56 15.18 -1.71
CA LEU A 241 2.66 16.08 -2.39
C LEU A 241 1.43 16.33 -1.52
N VAL A 242 1.37 17.49 -0.88
CA VAL A 242 0.24 17.91 -0.05
C VAL A 242 -0.73 18.73 -0.90
N ILE A 243 -1.98 18.30 -0.98
CA ILE A 243 -3.04 18.95 -1.74
C ILE A 243 -4.15 19.41 -0.80
N ASN A 244 -4.47 20.67 -0.87
CA ASN A 244 -5.67 21.25 -0.27
C ASN A 244 -6.62 21.64 -1.39
N ALA A 245 -7.79 21.04 -1.42
CA ALA A 245 -8.80 21.30 -2.42
C ALA A 245 -10.16 21.52 -1.74
N SER A 246 -10.98 22.36 -2.33
CA SER A 246 -12.32 22.67 -1.83
C SER A 246 -13.30 22.83 -2.98
N GLY A 247 -14.55 22.62 -2.71
CA GLY A 247 -15.56 22.75 -3.74
C GLY A 247 -16.98 22.82 -3.17
N LYS A 248 -17.94 22.88 -4.08
CA LYS A 248 -19.37 22.85 -3.76
C LYS A 248 -20.05 21.84 -4.65
N LEU A 249 -21.01 21.13 -4.08
CA LEU A 249 -21.87 20.22 -4.82
C LEU A 249 -23.33 20.45 -4.44
N LYS A 250 -24.23 20.05 -5.32
CA LYS A 250 -25.66 20.13 -5.09
C LYS A 250 -26.16 18.80 -4.53
N GLU A 251 -26.86 18.85 -3.42
CA GLU A 251 -27.57 17.72 -2.85
C GLU A 251 -29.06 17.95 -2.99
N VAL A 252 -29.77 16.96 -3.53
CA VAL A 252 -31.24 16.96 -3.53
C VAL A 252 -31.74 16.07 -2.39
N PHE A 253 -32.42 16.66 -1.43
CA PHE A 253 -32.94 15.94 -0.27
C PHE A 253 -34.32 16.45 0.09
N ASN A 254 -35.30 15.55 0.24
CA ASN A 254 -36.72 15.90 0.52
C ASN A 254 -37.22 17.03 -0.41
N GLU A 255 -37.08 16.86 -1.74
CA GLU A 255 -37.49 17.78 -2.80
C GLU A 255 -36.81 19.17 -2.77
N SER A 256 -35.88 19.39 -1.84
CA SER A 256 -35.11 20.63 -1.72
C SER A 256 -33.68 20.45 -2.21
N THR A 257 -33.14 21.46 -2.89
CA THR A 257 -31.74 21.45 -3.36
C THR A 257 -30.89 22.27 -2.38
N TYR A 258 -29.83 21.62 -1.88
CA TYR A 258 -28.85 22.22 -0.97
C TYR A 258 -27.52 22.37 -1.67
N ASN A 259 -26.85 23.50 -1.48
CA ASN A 259 -25.45 23.67 -1.89
C ASN A 259 -24.57 23.24 -0.71
N ARG A 260 -23.81 22.16 -0.88
CA ARG A 260 -22.91 21.62 0.14
C ARG A 260 -21.46 21.99 -0.20
N ALA A 261 -20.77 22.59 0.74
CA ALA A 261 -19.33 22.82 0.63
C ALA A 261 -18.58 21.60 1.16
N PHE A 262 -17.43 21.32 0.56
CA PHE A 262 -16.48 20.35 1.08
C PHE A 262 -15.07 20.94 1.03
N ASP A 263 -14.25 20.48 1.95
CA ASP A 263 -12.81 20.69 1.97
C ASP A 263 -12.12 19.35 2.06
N VAL A 264 -11.00 19.19 1.37
CA VAL A 264 -10.17 17.99 1.42
C VAL A 264 -8.70 18.37 1.51
N GLU A 265 -8.00 17.76 2.45
CA GLU A 265 -6.56 17.74 2.56
C GLU A 265 -6.10 16.30 2.29
N CYS A 266 -5.23 16.12 1.31
CA CYS A 266 -4.68 14.80 1.02
C CYS A 266 -3.19 14.87 0.75
N VAL A 267 -2.48 13.80 1.12
CA VAL A 267 -1.05 13.66 0.93
C VAL A 267 -0.78 12.40 0.11
N PHE A 268 0.04 12.57 -0.92
CA PHE A 268 0.52 11.51 -1.80
C PHE A 268 2.04 11.42 -1.71
N ILE A 269 2.58 10.22 -1.54
CA ILE A 269 4.02 9.98 -1.53
C ILE A 269 4.32 8.56 -2.03
N TYR A 270 5.44 8.38 -2.73
CA TYR A 270 5.91 7.07 -3.15
C TYR A 270 6.94 6.53 -2.16
N THR A 271 6.74 5.29 -1.71
CA THR A 271 7.70 4.55 -0.89
C THR A 271 8.69 3.77 -1.74
N ASN A 272 9.83 3.47 -1.16
CA ASN A 272 10.84 2.63 -1.79
C ASN A 272 10.29 1.20 -1.98
N PRO A 273 10.43 0.59 -3.18
CA PRO A 273 9.98 -0.78 -3.45
C PRO A 273 10.60 -1.87 -2.56
N LYS A 274 11.65 -1.56 -1.80
CA LYS A 274 12.23 -2.46 -0.80
C LYS A 274 11.35 -2.64 0.43
N ILE A 275 10.43 -1.70 0.69
CA ILE A 275 9.43 -1.81 1.77
C ILE A 275 8.40 -2.85 1.34
N LYS A 276 8.25 -3.91 2.13
CA LYS A 276 7.37 -5.07 1.83
C LYS A 276 5.97 -4.94 2.43
N GLU A 277 5.72 -3.89 3.22
CA GLU A 277 4.41 -3.65 3.83
C GLU A 277 3.39 -3.15 2.81
N ASP A 278 2.12 -3.35 3.15
CA ASP A 278 1.00 -2.89 2.32
C ASP A 278 0.96 -1.36 2.24
N ASP A 279 0.47 -0.85 1.13
CA ASP A 279 0.30 0.57 0.92
C ASP A 279 -0.70 1.17 1.92
N ILE A 280 -0.31 2.26 2.59
CA ILE A 280 -1.17 2.98 3.52
C ILE A 280 -2.29 3.68 2.74
N ARG A 281 -3.53 3.41 3.15
CA ARG A 281 -4.76 4.08 2.70
C ARG A 281 -5.58 4.45 3.95
N LYS A 282 -5.30 5.61 4.53
CA LYS A 282 -5.98 6.08 5.75
C LYS A 282 -6.80 7.31 5.45
N SER A 283 -8.05 7.35 5.92
CA SER A 283 -8.90 8.51 5.70
C SER A 283 -9.79 8.84 6.88
N TRP A 284 -10.10 10.13 6.98
CA TRP A 284 -11.07 10.67 7.92
C TRP A 284 -12.08 11.54 7.18
N MET A 285 -13.33 11.44 7.59
CA MET A 285 -14.44 12.30 7.16
C MET A 285 -15.08 12.97 8.38
N ASN A 286 -15.14 14.29 8.37
CA ASN A 286 -15.66 15.07 9.51
C ASN A 286 -14.99 14.66 10.83
N MET A 287 -13.64 14.52 10.83
CA MET A 287 -12.81 14.08 11.96
C MET A 287 -13.00 12.62 12.39
N ILE A 288 -13.87 11.84 11.72
CA ILE A 288 -14.14 10.43 12.03
C ILE A 288 -13.26 9.56 11.15
N TYR A 289 -12.54 8.62 11.75
CA TYR A 289 -11.78 7.61 11.00
C TYR A 289 -12.73 6.69 10.23
N THR A 290 -12.53 6.59 8.93
CA THR A 290 -13.31 5.74 8.02
C THR A 290 -12.51 4.47 7.72
N SER A 291 -12.70 3.43 8.53
CA SER A 291 -11.90 2.19 8.45
C SER A 291 -12.02 1.44 7.11
N LEU A 292 -13.13 1.62 6.41
CA LEU A 292 -13.37 1.07 5.07
C LEU A 292 -13.20 2.12 3.97
N ASN A 293 -12.66 3.30 4.31
CA ASN A 293 -12.52 4.44 3.40
C ASN A 293 -13.87 4.85 2.74
N GLY A 294 -13.89 5.02 1.43
CA GLY A 294 -15.08 5.36 0.66
C GLY A 294 -14.79 6.37 -0.44
N VAL A 295 -15.85 6.95 -0.99
CA VAL A 295 -15.77 7.81 -2.19
C VAL A 295 -14.85 9.02 -2.05
N HIS A 296 -14.58 9.52 -0.85
CA HIS A 296 -13.65 10.64 -0.62
C HIS A 296 -12.19 10.21 -0.84
N MET A 297 -11.81 9.00 -0.41
CA MET A 297 -10.49 8.41 -0.71
C MET A 297 -10.37 8.11 -2.20
N ASP A 298 -11.39 7.45 -2.77
CA ASP A 298 -11.41 7.11 -4.19
C ASP A 298 -11.34 8.34 -5.09
N GLY A 299 -12.06 9.41 -4.73
CA GLY A 299 -12.01 10.69 -5.42
C GLY A 299 -10.61 11.30 -5.42
N CYS A 300 -9.92 11.30 -4.25
CA CYS A 300 -8.55 11.78 -4.17
C CYS A 300 -7.60 10.96 -5.05
N ILE A 301 -7.67 9.63 -4.98
CA ILE A 301 -6.84 8.73 -5.78
C ILE A 301 -7.11 8.90 -7.29
N ASN A 302 -8.37 9.02 -7.69
CA ASN A 302 -8.74 9.19 -9.08
C ASN A 302 -8.29 10.55 -9.64
N GLY A 303 -8.48 11.63 -8.85
CA GLY A 303 -8.01 12.97 -9.22
C GLY A 303 -6.49 13.01 -9.38
N PHE A 304 -5.75 12.41 -8.43
CA PHE A 304 -4.30 12.26 -8.52
C PHE A 304 -3.90 11.45 -9.76
N ALA A 305 -4.51 10.28 -9.96
CA ALA A 305 -4.16 9.40 -11.08
C ALA A 305 -4.41 10.07 -12.45
N ARG A 306 -5.50 10.82 -12.57
CA ARG A 306 -5.83 11.59 -13.78
C ARG A 306 -4.79 12.68 -14.03
N ALA A 307 -4.39 13.45 -13.02
CA ALA A 307 -3.39 14.49 -13.14
C ALA A 307 -2.00 13.91 -13.47
N MET A 308 -1.57 12.86 -12.77
CA MET A 308 -0.28 12.22 -13.02
C MET A 308 -0.21 11.63 -14.43
N LYS A 309 -1.28 11.04 -14.93
CA LYS A 309 -1.35 10.59 -16.33
C LYS A 309 -1.02 11.73 -17.32
N GLU A 310 -1.59 12.91 -17.13
CA GLU A 310 -1.28 14.05 -17.98
C GLU A 310 0.16 14.51 -17.88
N PHE A 311 0.74 14.59 -16.68
CA PHE A 311 2.15 14.94 -16.52
C PHE A 311 3.08 13.90 -17.17
N VAL A 312 2.79 12.60 -17.04
CA VAL A 312 3.53 11.54 -17.73
C VAL A 312 3.47 11.72 -19.25
N LEU A 313 2.28 12.00 -19.80
CA LEU A 313 2.10 12.18 -21.26
C LEU A 313 2.78 13.44 -21.80
N ARG A 314 2.80 14.54 -21.03
CA ARG A 314 3.57 15.74 -21.38
C ARG A 314 5.07 15.44 -21.47
N LYS A 315 5.58 14.57 -20.60
CA LYS A 315 7.01 14.18 -20.58
C LYS A 315 7.33 13.10 -21.60
N LYS A 316 6.40 12.16 -21.87
CA LYS A 316 6.56 11.02 -22.78
C LYS A 316 5.30 10.73 -23.60
N LYS A 317 5.08 11.48 -24.65
CA LYS A 317 3.92 11.32 -25.55
C LYS A 317 3.79 9.90 -26.16
N ALA A 318 4.92 9.20 -26.35
CA ALA A 318 4.93 7.82 -26.86
C ALA A 318 4.13 6.81 -25.99
N LEU A 319 3.73 7.19 -24.79
CA LEU A 319 2.99 6.35 -23.86
C LEU A 319 1.48 6.61 -23.88
N GLU A 320 0.95 7.34 -24.84
CA GLU A 320 -0.47 7.78 -24.90
C GLU A 320 -1.48 6.62 -24.84
N ASN A 321 -1.14 5.47 -25.43
CA ASN A 321 -2.00 4.28 -25.48
C ASN A 321 -1.83 3.35 -24.26
N GLU A 322 -1.10 3.77 -23.24
CA GLU A 322 -0.80 2.95 -22.08
C GLU A 322 -1.77 3.16 -20.92
N ASN A 323 -2.05 2.08 -20.20
CA ASN A 323 -2.81 2.17 -18.96
C ASN A 323 -1.87 2.27 -17.75
N PHE A 324 -1.68 3.49 -17.26
CA PHE A 324 -0.79 3.78 -16.14
C PHE A 324 -1.40 3.54 -14.76
N ARG A 325 -2.69 3.27 -14.64
CA ARG A 325 -3.35 3.23 -13.32
C ARG A 325 -2.62 2.34 -12.32
N LYS A 326 -2.17 1.16 -12.74
CA LYS A 326 -1.40 0.25 -11.89
C LYS A 326 -0.04 0.84 -11.52
N ASP A 327 0.62 1.49 -12.45
CA ASP A 327 1.96 2.07 -12.26
C ASP A 327 1.91 3.30 -11.34
N ILE A 328 0.82 4.09 -11.43
CA ILE A 328 0.56 5.23 -10.55
C ILE A 328 0.26 4.77 -9.13
N LEU A 329 -0.47 3.68 -8.95
CA LEU A 329 -0.87 3.19 -7.63
C LEU A 329 0.18 2.32 -6.94
N SER A 330 1.20 1.86 -7.66
CA SER A 330 2.26 1.01 -7.11
C SER A 330 3.14 1.77 -6.14
N HIS A 331 3.24 1.30 -4.89
CA HIS A 331 4.00 1.93 -3.79
C HIS A 331 3.57 3.37 -3.46
N LEU A 332 2.34 3.75 -3.81
CA LEU A 332 1.77 5.05 -3.50
C LEU A 332 1.10 4.99 -2.12
N GLN A 333 1.52 5.82 -1.19
CA GLN A 333 0.89 6.03 0.11
C GLN A 333 -0.08 7.20 0.01
N VAL A 334 -1.27 7.07 0.57
CA VAL A 334 -2.31 8.12 0.53
C VAL A 334 -2.98 8.27 1.88
N VAL A 335 -2.99 9.50 2.39
CA VAL A 335 -3.73 9.86 3.59
C VAL A 335 -4.64 11.03 3.26
N VAL A 336 -5.90 10.94 3.70
CA VAL A 336 -6.95 11.90 3.35
C VAL A 336 -7.69 12.37 4.58
N LYS A 337 -7.87 13.67 4.72
CA LYS A 337 -8.79 14.29 5.67
C LYS A 337 -9.79 15.14 4.89
N ALA A 338 -11.06 14.82 4.98
CA ALA A 338 -12.13 15.53 4.29
C ALA A 338 -13.20 16.01 5.26
N THR A 339 -13.84 17.12 4.92
CA THR A 339 -15.01 17.64 5.62
C THR A 339 -16.10 17.97 4.63
N CYS A 340 -17.32 17.61 4.95
CA CYS A 340 -18.49 17.94 4.14
C CYS A 340 -19.74 17.86 5.01
N ASN A 341 -20.72 18.70 4.71
CA ASN A 341 -22.03 18.68 5.36
C ASN A 341 -23.11 18.07 4.44
N PHE A 342 -22.92 16.82 4.04
CA PHE A 342 -23.85 16.07 3.19
C PHE A 342 -24.81 15.25 4.07
N ALA A 343 -26.12 15.24 3.74
CA ALA A 343 -27.05 14.37 4.43
C ALA A 343 -26.77 12.91 4.06
N HIS A 344 -26.83 12.00 5.03
CA HIS A 344 -26.57 10.58 4.82
C HIS A 344 -25.17 10.28 4.23
N MET A 345 -24.13 10.83 4.86
CA MET A 345 -22.74 10.66 4.43
C MET A 345 -22.23 9.23 4.60
N PHE A 346 -22.65 8.56 5.67
CA PHE A 346 -22.15 7.24 6.03
C PHE A 346 -23.16 6.14 5.73
N SER A 347 -22.66 4.97 5.31
CA SER A 347 -23.48 3.80 5.00
C SER A 347 -24.08 3.09 6.21
N SER A 348 -23.60 3.39 7.43
CA SER A 348 -24.05 2.76 8.68
C SER A 348 -23.77 3.65 9.89
N GLN A 349 -24.40 3.31 11.01
CA GLN A 349 -24.21 3.97 12.31
C GLN A 349 -22.75 3.92 12.79
N GLY A 350 -21.99 2.90 12.40
CA GLY A 350 -20.56 2.78 12.74
C GLY A 350 -19.65 3.74 11.98
N LYS A 351 -20.15 4.48 10.99
CA LYS A 351 -19.45 5.54 10.23
C LYS A 351 -18.15 5.05 9.55
N HIS A 352 -18.09 3.77 9.18
CA HIS A 352 -16.88 3.16 8.62
C HIS A 352 -16.63 3.49 7.15
N HIS A 353 -17.67 3.86 6.40
CA HIS A 353 -17.60 4.04 4.95
C HIS A 353 -18.44 5.24 4.49
N VAL A 354 -17.85 6.09 3.65
CA VAL A 354 -18.49 7.25 3.00
C VAL A 354 -18.96 6.85 1.61
N PHE A 355 -20.25 7.08 1.29
CA PHE A 355 -20.85 6.50 0.08
C PHE A 355 -21.41 7.45 -0.98
N PRO A 356 -21.66 8.77 -0.76
CA PRO A 356 -22.29 9.61 -1.79
C PRO A 356 -21.39 9.81 -3.01
N ASP A 357 -21.69 9.12 -4.14
CA ASP A 357 -20.90 9.17 -5.37
C ASP A 357 -20.67 10.59 -5.90
N ALA A 358 -21.69 11.47 -5.72
CA ALA A 358 -21.58 12.87 -6.11
C ALA A 358 -20.43 13.60 -5.38
N LEU A 359 -20.22 13.27 -4.11
CA LEU A 359 -19.10 13.80 -3.32
C LEU A 359 -17.76 13.27 -3.86
N GLY A 360 -17.67 11.97 -4.15
CA GLY A 360 -16.47 11.35 -4.71
C GLY A 360 -16.05 12.01 -6.01
N LYS A 361 -17.02 12.24 -6.92
CA LYS A 361 -16.76 12.91 -8.20
C LYS A 361 -16.35 14.37 -8.02
N ALA A 362 -16.98 15.11 -7.14
CA ALA A 362 -16.64 16.50 -6.86
C ALA A 362 -15.21 16.62 -6.26
N ILE A 363 -14.82 15.69 -5.39
CA ILE A 363 -13.46 15.62 -4.84
C ILE A 363 -12.46 15.27 -5.94
N GLU A 364 -12.76 14.29 -6.81
CA GLU A 364 -11.91 13.93 -7.95
C GLU A 364 -11.56 15.15 -8.80
N ASP A 365 -12.57 15.90 -9.20
CA ASP A 365 -12.38 17.08 -10.05
C ASP A 365 -11.60 18.19 -9.32
N ALA A 366 -11.92 18.45 -8.03
CA ALA A 366 -11.22 19.47 -7.24
C ALA A 366 -9.75 19.12 -7.00
N VAL A 367 -9.44 17.88 -6.69
CA VAL A 367 -8.05 17.40 -6.50
C VAL A 367 -7.29 17.44 -7.82
N TYR A 368 -7.91 16.98 -8.91
CA TYR A 368 -7.31 17.09 -10.24
C TYR A 368 -6.95 18.54 -10.58
N GLU A 369 -7.89 19.49 -10.46
CA GLU A 369 -7.64 20.90 -10.74
C GLU A 369 -6.57 21.51 -9.83
N ALA A 370 -6.54 21.14 -8.56
CA ALA A 370 -5.53 21.61 -7.62
C ALA A 370 -4.13 21.14 -8.03
N ILE A 371 -3.98 19.87 -8.41
CA ILE A 371 -2.69 19.31 -8.85
C ILE A 371 -2.25 19.93 -10.18
N MET A 372 -3.16 20.17 -11.12
CA MET A 372 -2.85 20.76 -12.43
C MET A 372 -2.34 22.22 -12.34
N LYS A 373 -2.58 22.91 -11.22
CA LYS A 373 -2.05 24.27 -10.94
C LYS A 373 -0.62 24.23 -10.37
N ILE A 374 -0.12 23.07 -9.98
CA ILE A 374 1.21 22.92 -9.39
C ILE A 374 2.26 22.92 -10.51
N PRO A 375 3.40 23.60 -10.34
CA PRO A 375 4.51 23.54 -11.29
C PRO A 375 4.99 22.10 -11.52
N ALA A 376 5.26 21.73 -12.77
CA ALA A 376 5.68 20.39 -13.15
C ALA A 376 6.95 19.92 -12.38
N SER A 377 7.84 20.84 -12.04
CA SER A 377 9.05 20.56 -11.24
C SER A 377 8.76 19.96 -9.86
N LYS A 378 7.61 20.29 -9.26
CA LYS A 378 7.20 19.75 -7.94
C LYS A 378 6.77 18.26 -8.01
N VAL A 379 6.31 17.81 -9.16
CA VAL A 379 5.83 16.44 -9.37
C VAL A 379 6.79 15.60 -10.23
N ASP A 380 7.93 16.17 -10.65
CA ASP A 380 8.84 15.52 -11.60
C ASP A 380 9.37 14.17 -11.09
N MET A 381 9.76 14.08 -9.83
CA MET A 381 10.20 12.83 -9.22
C MET A 381 9.09 11.78 -9.16
N MET A 382 7.84 12.20 -8.90
CA MET A 382 6.70 11.28 -8.93
C MET A 382 6.46 10.75 -10.35
N VAL A 383 6.55 11.61 -11.36
CA VAL A 383 6.41 11.23 -12.77
C VAL A 383 7.51 10.25 -13.19
N GLU A 384 8.76 10.48 -12.79
CA GLU A 384 9.86 9.54 -13.05
C GLU A 384 9.63 8.18 -12.36
N THR A 385 9.14 8.19 -11.12
CA THR A 385 8.80 6.96 -10.40
C THR A 385 7.71 6.18 -11.13
N ILE A 386 6.65 6.83 -11.62
CA ILE A 386 5.59 6.19 -12.41
C ILE A 386 6.15 5.59 -13.71
N ILE A 387 7.02 6.32 -14.40
CA ILE A 387 7.66 5.83 -15.64
C ILE A 387 8.56 4.62 -15.34
N ALA A 388 9.28 4.64 -14.22
CA ALA A 388 10.10 3.50 -13.78
C ALA A 388 9.23 2.27 -13.46
N ASN A 389 8.14 2.46 -12.69
CA ASN A 389 7.17 1.39 -12.38
C ASN A 389 6.59 0.77 -13.67
N ASN A 390 6.23 1.59 -14.66
CA ASN A 390 5.75 1.11 -15.96
C ASN A 390 6.78 0.25 -16.68
N ARG A 391 8.06 0.66 -16.68
CA ARG A 391 9.14 -0.13 -17.28
C ARG A 391 9.31 -1.48 -16.58
N VAL A 392 9.31 -1.49 -15.25
CA VAL A 392 9.43 -2.73 -14.45
C VAL A 392 8.25 -3.66 -14.70
N ARG A 393 7.03 -3.14 -14.67
CA ARG A 393 5.81 -3.92 -14.94
C ARG A 393 5.85 -4.53 -16.33
N LYS A 394 6.17 -3.74 -17.38
CA LYS A 394 6.27 -4.23 -18.76
C LYS A 394 7.33 -5.30 -18.92
N ALA A 395 8.50 -5.10 -18.35
CA ALA A 395 9.56 -6.12 -18.35
C ALA A 395 9.07 -7.42 -17.68
N GLY A 396 8.31 -7.30 -16.58
CA GLY A 396 7.71 -8.45 -15.91
C GLY A 396 6.63 -9.16 -16.74
N GLU A 397 5.74 -8.41 -17.41
CA GLU A 397 4.71 -8.97 -18.30
C GLU A 397 5.34 -9.67 -19.50
N GLN A 398 6.31 -9.04 -20.15
CA GLN A 398 7.08 -9.61 -21.25
C GLN A 398 7.78 -10.92 -20.84
N ALA A 399 8.46 -10.91 -19.69
CA ALA A 399 9.11 -12.09 -19.19
C ALA A 399 8.12 -13.24 -18.86
N ARG A 400 6.91 -12.92 -18.37
CA ARG A 400 5.84 -13.93 -18.15
C ARG A 400 5.33 -14.53 -19.45
N ASP A 401 5.15 -13.71 -20.50
CA ASP A 401 4.68 -14.18 -21.80
C ASP A 401 5.73 -15.04 -22.50
N ILE A 402 7.01 -14.67 -22.41
CA ILE A 402 8.13 -15.49 -22.85
C ILE A 402 8.14 -16.82 -22.08
N ASN A 403 7.96 -16.81 -20.77
CA ASN A 403 7.88 -18.02 -19.97
C ASN A 403 6.71 -18.93 -20.36
N LYS A 404 5.54 -18.36 -20.72
CA LYS A 404 4.43 -19.17 -21.25
C LYS A 404 4.82 -19.83 -22.57
N GLN A 405 5.47 -19.11 -23.48
CA GLN A 405 5.95 -19.64 -24.76
C GLN A 405 7.07 -20.69 -24.60
N THR A 406 7.90 -20.55 -23.54
CA THR A 406 9.03 -21.46 -23.26
C THR A 406 8.62 -22.70 -22.47
N LYS A 407 7.50 -22.67 -21.74
CA LYS A 407 6.95 -23.83 -20.99
C LYS A 407 6.41 -24.97 -21.87
N THR A 408 6.20 -24.75 -23.16
CA THR A 408 5.84 -25.84 -24.07
C THR A 408 6.96 -26.87 -24.12
N ARG A 409 6.67 -28.13 -23.78
CA ARG A 409 7.57 -29.32 -23.69
C ARG A 409 8.33 -29.69 -24.97
N ASN A 410 8.43 -28.82 -25.96
CA ASN A 410 8.97 -29.09 -27.30
C ASN A 410 10.45 -28.71 -27.49
N TRP A 411 11.27 -28.71 -26.42
CA TRP A 411 12.72 -28.54 -26.56
C TRP A 411 13.35 -29.69 -27.40
N GLU A 412 12.74 -30.87 -27.44
CA GLU A 412 13.14 -32.00 -28.30
C GLU A 412 13.03 -31.69 -29.81
N LYS A 413 12.23 -30.70 -30.19
CA LYS A 413 12.06 -30.28 -31.59
C LYS A 413 13.01 -29.16 -32.03
N ILE A 414 13.91 -28.69 -31.15
CA ILE A 414 14.89 -27.66 -31.49
C ILE A 414 16.00 -28.31 -32.31
N SER A 415 16.03 -28.03 -33.61
CA SER A 415 17.00 -28.66 -34.54
C SER A 415 18.47 -28.35 -34.22
N SER A 416 18.73 -27.23 -33.52
CA SER A 416 20.07 -26.84 -33.07
C SER A 416 20.47 -27.41 -31.71
N PHE A 417 19.55 -28.16 -31.02
CA PHE A 417 19.82 -28.73 -29.71
C PHE A 417 20.03 -30.24 -29.79
N ILE A 418 21.13 -30.70 -29.20
CA ILE A 418 21.46 -32.11 -29.06
C ILE A 418 21.43 -32.46 -27.58
N PRO A 419 20.35 -33.11 -27.10
CA PRO A 419 20.18 -33.40 -25.67
C PRO A 419 21.18 -34.43 -25.17
N CYS A 420 21.45 -34.42 -23.87
CA CYS A 420 22.07 -35.55 -23.17
C CYS A 420 21.00 -36.61 -22.83
N ALA A 421 21.44 -37.81 -22.46
CA ALA A 421 20.54 -38.87 -22.02
C ALA A 421 19.80 -38.46 -20.75
N SER A 422 18.52 -38.89 -20.63
CA SER A 422 17.66 -38.57 -19.46
C SER A 422 18.01 -39.38 -18.20
N ILE A 423 19.09 -40.14 -18.22
CA ILE A 423 19.53 -41.03 -17.13
C ILE A 423 20.15 -40.18 -16.02
N ARG A 424 19.82 -40.45 -14.77
CA ARG A 424 20.47 -39.86 -13.61
C ARG A 424 21.91 -40.38 -13.56
N THR A 425 22.88 -39.49 -13.77
CA THR A 425 24.29 -39.75 -13.63
C THR A 425 24.83 -39.01 -12.39
N PRO A 426 25.84 -39.49 -11.70
CA PRO A 426 26.50 -38.78 -10.62
C PRO A 426 27.22 -37.52 -11.12
N GLU A 427 27.57 -37.47 -12.42
CA GLU A 427 28.22 -36.34 -13.04
C GLU A 427 27.25 -35.15 -13.21
N PRO A 428 27.74 -33.90 -13.01
CA PRO A 428 26.94 -32.70 -13.23
C PRO A 428 26.58 -32.57 -14.72
N LYS A 429 25.33 -32.16 -14.99
CA LYS A 429 24.84 -31.91 -16.35
C LYS A 429 25.49 -30.67 -16.94
N GLU A 430 26.07 -30.81 -18.13
CA GLU A 430 26.77 -29.74 -18.82
C GLU A 430 26.10 -29.39 -20.15
N LEU A 431 25.99 -28.08 -20.44
CA LEU A 431 25.52 -27.57 -21.72
C LEU A 431 26.63 -26.84 -22.44
N PHE A 432 27.02 -27.36 -23.60
CA PHE A 432 27.98 -26.70 -24.48
C PHE A 432 27.24 -25.77 -25.45
N LEU A 433 27.64 -24.49 -25.48
CA LEU A 433 27.20 -23.49 -26.44
C LEU A 433 28.28 -23.37 -27.51
N VAL A 434 27.98 -23.78 -28.75
CA VAL A 434 28.96 -23.86 -29.82
C VAL A 434 28.52 -23.03 -31.04
N GLU A 435 29.52 -22.56 -31.81
CA GLU A 435 29.32 -21.89 -33.07
C GLU A 435 29.12 -22.89 -34.20
N GLY A 436 27.94 -22.83 -34.87
CA GLY A 436 27.67 -23.54 -36.11
C GLY A 436 27.71 -25.07 -36.10
N LEU A 437 27.63 -25.66 -37.30
CA LEU A 437 27.55 -27.12 -37.49
C LEU A 437 28.95 -27.78 -37.46
N SER A 438 30.02 -27.07 -37.83
CA SER A 438 31.37 -27.59 -37.92
C SER A 438 31.96 -27.89 -36.52
N ALA A 439 31.90 -26.96 -35.60
CA ALA A 439 32.32 -27.14 -34.22
C ALA A 439 31.42 -28.17 -33.49
N GLY A 440 30.09 -28.12 -33.74
CA GLY A 440 29.13 -29.08 -33.20
C GLY A 440 29.31 -30.51 -33.70
N GLY A 441 29.85 -30.71 -34.91
CA GLY A 441 30.11 -32.06 -35.48
C GLY A 441 31.23 -32.78 -34.78
N GLY A 442 32.35 -32.11 -34.54
CA GLY A 442 33.50 -32.66 -33.79
C GLY A 442 33.14 -32.97 -32.33
N LEU A 443 32.54 -32.01 -31.66
CA LEU A 443 32.15 -32.15 -30.25
C LEU A 443 31.05 -33.22 -30.06
N ARG A 444 30.14 -33.41 -31.04
CA ARG A 444 29.11 -34.46 -31.00
C ARG A 444 29.70 -35.89 -30.87
N GLY A 445 30.83 -36.15 -31.54
CA GLY A 445 31.50 -37.43 -31.44
C GLY A 445 32.36 -37.59 -30.19
N ALA A 446 32.85 -36.48 -29.63
CA ALA A 446 33.78 -36.48 -28.51
C ALA A 446 33.08 -36.35 -27.13
N ARG A 447 31.84 -35.82 -27.07
CA ARG A 447 31.12 -35.61 -25.83
C ARG A 447 30.70 -36.91 -25.13
N ASP A 448 30.55 -36.87 -23.83
CA ASP A 448 29.81 -37.90 -23.10
C ASP A 448 28.30 -37.64 -23.19
N ALA A 449 27.61 -38.44 -24.00
CA ALA A 449 26.18 -38.27 -24.25
C ALA A 449 25.30 -38.53 -23.03
N ARG A 450 25.82 -39.05 -21.92
CA ARG A 450 25.05 -39.32 -20.69
C ARG A 450 24.67 -38.00 -19.98
N TYR A 451 25.60 -37.02 -19.91
CA TYR A 451 25.38 -35.78 -19.14
C TYR A 451 25.74 -34.48 -19.90
N GLN A 452 26.35 -34.58 -21.10
CA GLN A 452 26.75 -33.43 -21.91
C GLN A 452 25.75 -33.19 -23.05
N ALA A 453 25.13 -32.00 -23.07
CA ALA A 453 24.27 -31.53 -24.15
C ALA A 453 24.96 -30.46 -24.97
N ILE A 454 24.54 -30.25 -26.21
CA ILE A 454 25.06 -29.24 -27.12
C ILE A 454 23.92 -28.37 -27.65
N LEU A 455 24.11 -27.03 -27.61
CA LEU A 455 23.27 -26.09 -28.33
C LEU A 455 24.13 -25.30 -29.33
N GLN A 456 23.72 -25.39 -30.60
CA GLN A 456 24.43 -24.77 -31.71
C GLN A 456 23.81 -23.38 -32.01
N PHE A 457 24.69 -22.38 -32.11
CA PHE A 457 24.31 -21.02 -32.52
C PHE A 457 24.77 -20.80 -33.98
N LYS A 458 23.85 -20.42 -34.86
CA LYS A 458 24.12 -20.21 -36.28
C LYS A 458 24.10 -18.72 -36.62
N GLY A 459 25.17 -18.24 -37.27
CA GLY A 459 25.25 -16.93 -37.90
C GLY A 459 25.51 -15.77 -36.93
N LYS A 460 25.60 -14.56 -37.48
CA LYS A 460 25.75 -13.32 -36.70
C LYS A 460 24.49 -13.04 -35.93
N ASN A 461 24.58 -13.17 -34.63
CA ASN A 461 23.44 -12.96 -33.72
C ASN A 461 23.20 -11.46 -33.46
N LEU A 462 21.95 -11.14 -33.05
CA LEU A 462 21.56 -9.81 -32.64
C LEU A 462 22.45 -9.32 -31.48
N ASN A 463 22.88 -8.05 -31.53
CA ASN A 463 23.58 -7.43 -30.40
C ASN A 463 22.63 -7.34 -29.20
N ILE A 464 22.87 -8.19 -28.23
CA ILE A 464 22.00 -8.32 -27.04
C ILE A 464 22.07 -7.12 -26.13
N TRP A 465 23.22 -6.43 -26.09
CA TRP A 465 23.38 -5.30 -25.18
C TRP A 465 22.46 -4.13 -25.52
N ASP A 466 22.24 -3.86 -26.82
CA ASP A 466 21.48 -2.71 -27.31
C ASP A 466 20.00 -3.02 -27.57
N CYS A 467 19.54 -4.26 -27.37
CA CYS A 467 18.14 -4.61 -27.61
C CYS A 467 17.36 -4.90 -26.33
N ASP A 468 16.05 -4.64 -26.37
CA ASP A 468 15.15 -5.05 -25.29
C ASP A 468 14.90 -6.57 -25.29
N LEU A 469 14.27 -7.06 -24.24
CA LEU A 469 14.00 -8.48 -24.06
C LEU A 469 13.11 -9.06 -25.16
N ASN A 470 12.10 -8.29 -25.65
CA ASN A 470 11.20 -8.75 -26.71
C ASN A 470 11.95 -8.98 -28.01
N ARG A 471 12.78 -8.02 -28.40
CA ARG A 471 13.58 -8.10 -29.62
C ARG A 471 14.59 -9.24 -29.53
N ALA A 472 15.20 -9.45 -28.36
CA ALA A 472 16.08 -10.58 -28.13
C ALA A 472 15.36 -11.93 -28.32
N MET A 473 14.12 -12.04 -27.82
CA MET A 473 13.31 -13.27 -27.89
C MET A 473 12.63 -13.51 -29.23
N GLN A 474 12.58 -12.52 -30.12
CA GLN A 474 12.20 -12.72 -31.51
C GLN A 474 13.30 -13.43 -32.33
N SER A 475 14.51 -13.51 -31.81
CA SER A 475 15.61 -14.24 -32.40
C SER A 475 15.59 -15.69 -31.95
N ASP A 476 15.40 -16.64 -32.88
CA ASP A 476 15.31 -18.06 -32.59
C ASP A 476 16.49 -18.62 -31.75
N PRO A 477 17.76 -18.25 -32.00
CA PRO A 477 18.88 -18.75 -31.20
C PRO A 477 18.74 -18.40 -29.71
N TRP A 478 18.40 -17.15 -29.37
CA TRP A 478 18.24 -16.72 -27.98
C TRP A 478 17.00 -17.31 -27.33
N LEU A 479 15.88 -17.37 -28.05
CA LEU A 479 14.67 -18.04 -27.59
C LEU A 479 14.92 -19.54 -27.30
N ASN A 480 15.67 -20.22 -28.18
CA ASN A 480 16.03 -21.62 -28.01
C ASN A 480 16.93 -21.84 -26.79
N LEU A 481 17.88 -20.93 -26.54
CA LEU A 481 18.71 -20.97 -25.32
C LEU A 481 17.84 -20.92 -24.06
N VAL A 482 16.90 -19.98 -23.99
CA VAL A 482 15.97 -19.86 -22.82
C VAL A 482 15.12 -21.13 -22.66
N LYS A 483 14.60 -21.69 -23.76
CA LYS A 483 13.86 -22.96 -23.74
C LYS A 483 14.69 -24.13 -23.22
N VAL A 484 15.93 -24.25 -23.67
CA VAL A 484 16.85 -25.32 -23.26
C VAL A 484 17.23 -25.20 -21.80
N LEU A 485 17.56 -24.00 -21.31
CA LEU A 485 17.90 -23.74 -19.91
C LEU A 485 16.71 -24.02 -18.98
N GLY A 486 15.49 -23.62 -19.36
CA GLY A 486 14.24 -23.93 -18.65
C GLY A 486 14.05 -23.22 -17.31
N CYS A 487 14.86 -22.23 -16.99
CA CYS A 487 14.89 -21.52 -15.71
C CYS A 487 14.21 -20.15 -15.75
N GLY A 488 13.51 -19.77 -16.84
CA GLY A 488 12.95 -18.44 -17.03
C GLY A 488 14.00 -17.43 -17.49
N ILE A 489 13.61 -16.15 -17.56
CA ILE A 489 14.50 -15.07 -18.00
C ILE A 489 14.09 -13.75 -17.31
N GLY A 490 15.07 -12.89 -17.02
CA GLY A 490 14.86 -11.59 -16.37
C GLY A 490 14.06 -11.71 -15.06
N PRO A 491 12.97 -10.97 -14.86
CA PRO A 491 12.18 -11.02 -13.62
C PRO A 491 11.55 -12.38 -13.28
N THR A 492 11.53 -13.31 -14.24
CA THR A 492 10.98 -14.66 -14.05
C THR A 492 12.07 -15.73 -13.91
N PHE A 493 13.34 -15.31 -13.92
CA PHE A 493 14.47 -16.20 -13.76
C PHE A 493 14.48 -16.83 -12.36
N ASP A 494 14.73 -18.14 -12.32
CA ASP A 494 14.83 -18.91 -11.08
C ASP A 494 15.95 -19.94 -11.23
N ILE A 495 17.09 -19.70 -10.57
CA ILE A 495 18.29 -20.55 -10.63
C ILE A 495 18.01 -21.99 -10.21
N LYS A 496 17.02 -22.22 -9.32
CA LYS A 496 16.63 -23.56 -8.86
C LYS A 496 16.00 -24.43 -9.96
N LYS A 497 15.49 -23.79 -11.02
CA LYS A 497 14.88 -24.47 -12.18
C LYS A 497 15.86 -24.71 -13.32
N LEU A 498 17.10 -24.23 -13.19
CA LEU A 498 18.13 -24.45 -14.20
C LEU A 498 18.38 -25.95 -14.39
N LYS A 499 18.34 -26.41 -15.66
CA LYS A 499 18.46 -27.83 -16.00
C LYS A 499 19.89 -28.34 -16.08
N PHE A 500 20.86 -27.43 -16.11
CA PHE A 500 22.29 -27.73 -16.26
C PHE A 500 23.09 -27.16 -15.10
N ASP A 501 24.04 -27.94 -14.61
CA ASP A 501 24.92 -27.52 -13.52
C ASP A 501 26.04 -26.61 -14.03
N LYS A 502 26.47 -26.84 -15.29
CA LYS A 502 27.49 -26.05 -15.95
C LYS A 502 27.05 -25.67 -17.36
N ILE A 503 27.32 -24.44 -17.75
CA ILE A 503 27.13 -23.90 -19.09
C ILE A 503 28.49 -23.51 -19.61
N ILE A 504 28.92 -24.11 -20.72
CA ILE A 504 30.29 -24.00 -21.25
C ILE A 504 30.20 -23.36 -22.64
N ILE A 505 30.73 -22.15 -22.77
CA ILE A 505 30.88 -21.49 -24.07
C ILE A 505 32.11 -22.05 -24.75
N ALA A 506 31.90 -22.73 -25.88
CA ALA A 506 32.96 -23.37 -26.66
C ALA A 506 32.89 -22.89 -28.11
N THR A 507 33.43 -21.71 -28.36
CA THR A 507 33.54 -21.05 -29.66
C THR A 507 34.97 -21.13 -30.18
N ASP A 508 35.15 -20.96 -31.49
CA ASP A 508 36.47 -20.91 -32.10
C ASP A 508 37.25 -19.67 -31.64
N LYS A 509 38.59 -19.73 -31.69
CA LYS A 509 39.48 -18.65 -31.21
C LYS A 509 39.75 -17.59 -32.29
N ASP A 510 38.83 -17.42 -33.21
CA ASP A 510 38.83 -16.36 -34.21
C ASP A 510 38.01 -15.15 -33.82
N CYS A 511 37.95 -14.10 -34.66
CA CYS A 511 37.24 -12.88 -34.36
C CYS A 511 35.71 -13.09 -34.25
N ASP A 512 35.14 -13.99 -35.03
CA ASP A 512 33.69 -14.27 -35.01
C ASP A 512 33.34 -15.08 -33.76
N GLY A 513 34.14 -16.08 -33.39
CA GLY A 513 33.95 -16.85 -32.17
C GLY A 513 34.10 -16.02 -30.91
N LEU A 514 35.06 -15.10 -30.84
CA LEU A 514 35.20 -14.13 -29.74
C LEU A 514 34.01 -13.20 -29.65
N PHE A 515 33.46 -12.73 -30.79
CA PHE A 515 32.25 -11.91 -30.80
C PHE A 515 31.06 -12.66 -30.21
N ILE A 516 30.87 -13.93 -30.60
CA ILE A 516 29.78 -14.77 -30.09
C ILE A 516 29.94 -15.03 -28.58
N GLN A 517 31.18 -15.27 -28.14
CA GLN A 517 31.51 -15.43 -26.73
C GLN A 517 31.09 -14.21 -25.89
N VAL A 518 31.44 -12.99 -26.36
CA VAL A 518 31.02 -11.72 -25.72
C VAL A 518 29.52 -11.59 -25.68
N GLN A 519 28.79 -11.96 -26.76
CA GLN A 519 27.33 -11.92 -26.80
C GLN A 519 26.70 -12.87 -25.76
N PHE A 520 27.23 -14.07 -25.56
CA PHE A 520 26.77 -14.96 -24.49
C PHE A 520 27.00 -14.37 -23.11
N CYS A 521 28.19 -13.83 -22.86
CA CYS A 521 28.49 -13.18 -21.57
C CYS A 521 27.55 -12.00 -21.31
N ALA A 522 27.30 -11.16 -22.33
CA ALA A 522 26.36 -10.04 -22.25
C ALA A 522 24.93 -10.50 -21.99
N PHE A 523 24.50 -11.59 -22.64
CA PHE A 523 23.16 -12.17 -22.42
C PHE A 523 22.98 -12.65 -20.98
N PHE A 524 23.90 -13.45 -20.47
CA PHE A 524 23.81 -13.95 -19.11
C PHE A 524 23.89 -12.82 -18.09
N LEU A 525 24.81 -11.87 -18.26
CA LEU A 525 24.96 -10.72 -17.37
C LEU A 525 23.69 -9.86 -17.32
N LYS A 526 23.06 -9.63 -18.46
CA LYS A 526 21.89 -8.77 -18.58
C LYS A 526 20.59 -9.42 -18.08
N TYR A 527 20.40 -10.72 -18.35
CA TYR A 527 19.12 -11.37 -18.15
C TYR A 527 19.12 -12.52 -17.13
N MET A 528 20.29 -13.09 -16.79
CA MET A 528 20.46 -14.22 -15.88
C MET A 528 21.76 -14.12 -15.06
N PRO A 529 22.01 -12.99 -14.37
CA PRO A 529 23.31 -12.72 -13.74
C PRO A 529 23.71 -13.75 -12.67
N GLU A 530 22.74 -14.38 -12.00
CA GLU A 530 23.03 -15.39 -10.99
C GLU A 530 23.77 -16.60 -11.55
N ILE A 531 23.64 -16.94 -12.84
CA ILE A 531 24.40 -18.02 -13.48
C ILE A 531 25.91 -17.72 -13.44
N ILE A 532 26.28 -16.44 -13.62
CA ILE A 532 27.66 -15.99 -13.52
C ILE A 532 28.11 -15.97 -12.06
N PHE A 533 27.34 -15.32 -11.18
CA PHE A 533 27.73 -15.14 -9.78
C PHE A 533 27.78 -16.46 -8.98
N THR A 534 27.02 -17.47 -9.40
CA THR A 534 27.09 -18.83 -8.80
C THR A 534 28.15 -19.72 -9.43
N GLY A 535 29.01 -19.20 -10.35
CA GLY A 535 30.11 -19.94 -10.97
C GLY A 535 29.66 -21.07 -11.89
N ARG A 536 28.51 -20.94 -12.57
CA ARG A 536 27.98 -21.97 -13.48
C ARG A 536 28.24 -21.68 -14.94
N LEU A 537 28.78 -20.50 -15.29
CA LEU A 537 29.19 -20.15 -16.65
C LEU A 537 30.69 -20.33 -16.80
N TYR A 538 31.08 -21.09 -17.79
CA TYR A 538 32.48 -21.40 -18.13
C TYR A 538 32.77 -21.00 -19.56
N ILE A 539 34.04 -20.70 -19.84
CA ILE A 539 34.57 -20.48 -21.18
C ILE A 539 35.62 -21.55 -21.45
N ALA A 540 35.43 -22.28 -22.53
CA ALA A 540 36.44 -23.27 -22.96
C ALA A 540 37.66 -22.55 -23.54
N ASP A 541 38.82 -22.80 -22.99
CA ASP A 541 40.10 -22.34 -23.55
C ASP A 541 40.56 -23.30 -24.64
N THR A 542 40.11 -23.04 -25.89
CA THR A 542 40.44 -23.86 -27.04
C THR A 542 41.86 -23.53 -27.55
N PRO A 543 42.68 -24.52 -27.98
CA PRO A 543 43.98 -24.24 -28.55
C PRO A 543 43.87 -23.50 -29.88
N LEU A 544 44.82 -22.59 -30.14
CA LEU A 544 44.84 -21.78 -31.36
C LEU A 544 45.52 -22.54 -32.53
N TYR A 545 46.49 -23.38 -32.20
CA TYR A 545 47.28 -24.14 -33.17
C TYR A 545 47.40 -25.62 -32.78
N GLY A 546 47.47 -26.49 -33.78
CA GLY A 546 47.81 -27.89 -33.59
C GLY A 546 49.01 -28.26 -34.46
N ILE A 547 50.06 -28.77 -33.86
CA ILE A 547 51.21 -29.26 -34.58
C ILE A 547 51.20 -30.78 -34.53
N LYS A 548 51.27 -31.41 -35.71
CA LYS A 548 51.39 -32.88 -35.81
C LYS A 548 52.84 -33.31 -35.62
N CYS A 549 53.13 -33.94 -34.49
CA CYS A 549 54.45 -34.46 -34.17
C CYS A 549 54.40 -35.97 -34.19
N GLY A 550 54.89 -36.59 -35.27
CA GLY A 550 54.84 -38.03 -35.46
C GLY A 550 53.38 -38.57 -35.50
N LYS A 551 53.07 -39.51 -34.59
CA LYS A 551 51.68 -40.06 -34.43
C LYS A 551 50.79 -39.25 -33.53
N GLY A 552 51.27 -38.19 -32.85
CA GLY A 552 50.54 -37.36 -31.90
C GLY A 552 50.25 -35.97 -32.45
N MET A 553 49.27 -35.28 -31.83
CA MET A 553 48.95 -33.89 -32.03
C MET A 553 49.34 -33.11 -30.76
N GLN A 554 50.12 -32.04 -30.89
CA GLN A 554 50.44 -31.12 -29.81
C GLN A 554 49.66 -29.85 -30.03
N TYR A 555 48.85 -29.45 -29.02
CA TYR A 555 48.03 -28.27 -29.08
C TYR A 555 48.72 -27.09 -28.39
N ILE A 556 48.60 -25.90 -28.97
CA ILE A 556 49.29 -24.68 -28.54
C ILE A 556 48.30 -23.53 -28.49
N SER A 557 48.29 -22.81 -27.36
CA SER A 557 47.25 -21.80 -27.06
C SER A 557 47.63 -20.39 -27.51
N ASN A 558 48.89 -20.12 -27.85
CA ASN A 558 49.31 -18.77 -28.26
C ASN A 558 50.35 -18.78 -29.38
N LYS A 559 50.43 -17.68 -30.14
CA LYS A 559 51.32 -17.53 -31.30
C LYS A 559 52.79 -17.59 -30.94
N ARG A 560 53.19 -17.10 -29.77
CA ARG A 560 54.59 -17.08 -29.35
C ARG A 560 55.12 -18.50 -29.12
N GLU A 561 54.38 -19.27 -28.34
CA GLU A 561 54.67 -20.68 -28.09
C GLU A 561 54.70 -21.50 -29.38
N PHE A 562 53.79 -21.17 -30.35
CA PHE A 562 53.80 -21.79 -31.68
C PHE A 562 55.10 -21.52 -32.44
N ILE A 563 55.57 -20.25 -32.47
CA ILE A 563 56.80 -19.84 -33.13
C ILE A 563 58.00 -20.53 -32.45
N ASP A 564 58.11 -20.50 -31.14
CA ASP A 564 59.16 -21.11 -30.37
C ASP A 564 59.25 -22.62 -30.66
N LYS A 565 58.09 -23.29 -30.73
CA LYS A 565 57.99 -24.70 -31.05
C LYS A 565 58.42 -25.05 -32.50
N CYS A 566 58.02 -24.18 -33.44
CA CYS A 566 58.50 -24.32 -34.84
C CYS A 566 60.01 -24.16 -34.95
N VAL A 567 60.58 -23.17 -34.27
CA VAL A 567 62.03 -22.95 -34.24
C VAL A 567 62.73 -24.14 -33.65
N ASP A 568 62.27 -24.67 -32.51
CA ASP A 568 62.84 -25.86 -31.88
C ASP A 568 62.78 -27.09 -32.81
N THR A 569 61.64 -27.27 -33.50
CA THR A 569 61.49 -28.40 -34.44
C THR A 569 62.45 -28.31 -35.61
N VAL A 570 62.57 -27.09 -36.19
CA VAL A 570 63.53 -26.87 -37.33
C VAL A 570 64.96 -26.97 -36.86
N SER A 571 65.32 -26.48 -35.69
CA SER A 571 66.66 -26.53 -35.12
C SER A 571 67.13 -27.96 -34.84
N ASN A 572 66.21 -28.90 -34.64
CA ASN A 572 66.48 -30.30 -34.38
C ASN A 572 66.48 -31.18 -35.66
N ILE A 573 66.29 -30.61 -36.85
CA ILE A 573 66.42 -31.36 -38.13
C ILE A 573 67.85 -31.46 -38.49
N GLN A 574 68.44 -32.68 -38.41
CA GLN A 574 69.69 -32.99 -39.00
C GLN A 574 69.54 -33.14 -40.53
N ILE A 575 70.11 -32.20 -41.29
CA ILE A 575 70.16 -32.28 -42.75
C ILE A 575 71.40 -33.06 -43.10
N GLU A 576 71.27 -34.35 -43.50
CA GLU A 576 72.29 -35.09 -44.13
C GLU A 576 72.38 -34.66 -45.60
N PHE A 577 73.46 -34.00 -45.97
CA PHE A 577 73.76 -33.73 -47.38
C PHE A 577 74.30 -35.00 -48.03
N PRO A 578 73.69 -35.45 -49.13
CA PRO A 578 74.27 -36.57 -49.85
C PRO A 578 75.67 -36.18 -50.38
N GLU A 579 76.66 -37.04 -50.10
CA GLU A 579 77.99 -36.89 -50.70
C GLU A 579 77.86 -36.83 -52.23
N ILE A 580 78.29 -35.71 -52.82
CA ILE A 580 78.39 -35.57 -54.25
C ILE A 580 79.67 -36.38 -54.67
N LYS A 581 79.46 -37.54 -55.28
CA LYS A 581 80.53 -38.30 -55.97
C LYS A 581 80.79 -37.71 -57.35
#